data_7864e0a60cf87355170055779aab96e3
#
_entry.id   7864e0a60cf87355170055779aab96e3
#
_cell.length_a   1.000
_cell.length_b   1.000
_cell.length_c   1.000
_cell.angle_alpha   90.00
_cell.angle_beta   90.00
_cell.angle_gamma   90.00
#
_symmetry.space_group_name_H-M   'P 1'
#
loop_
_entity.id
_entity.type
_entity.pdbx_description
1 polymer ?
#
loop_
_entity_poly.entity_id
_entity_poly.type
_entity_poly.pdbx_seq_one_letter_code
_entity_poly.pdbx_strand_id
1 'polypeptide(L)'
;MSSFIKGNARFSVLTEGCIRIEYALDRCFADDPTLFAVRSSFCQAEITEDKDTLTVKTKKLTLRYTGSEPFSRDNLSVAVHTSGKDTIWHYGDESRNNLGSTLSTLDGVNGERPLPDGILSRDGFYVIDDSGKPLLHDGWLKARPGEHKTDLYFFAYGTDYKSALRDLSYVSGKMEMPRKYFMGSWYSRWWPYTSDEFLAIADEYALHDFPLDIMVMDMDWHYQDWSHREGHPRALFGYGHAGENIGWTGYTWNRTLIPDPEKLIDSLHKKGLKVVLNDHPADGIRDHDEMYSDFIADLKSKGYKEEVPTVEEKVSAAERENLSRNIENYRFNAGNRDYMETFFKNAHRRIEKQGVDFWWLDWQQDRIYPHVHNMPGLLHLPWLNHLYYENSKSGNKRGMSFSRWGGIGDHKHPAYFSGDAATGWETLAFEIKMTATAGNIGCFWWSHDIGGFFDPVPGGQAECYVRWVQ
;
A
#
# COMPACT_ATOMS: atom_id res chain seq x y z
N MET A 1 19.79 -13.57 -25.44
CA MET A 1 19.99 -12.94 -24.12
C MET A 1 19.98 -11.46 -24.35
N SER A 2 19.23 -10.71 -23.54
CA SER A 2 19.15 -9.26 -23.73
C SER A 2 19.57 -8.51 -22.49
N SER A 3 20.55 -9.06 -21.80
CA SER A 3 21.29 -8.43 -20.71
C SER A 3 22.76 -8.34 -21.07
N PHE A 4 23.37 -7.16 -20.92
CA PHE A 4 24.73 -6.84 -21.35
C PHE A 4 25.49 -6.18 -20.22
N ILE A 5 26.73 -6.62 -20.03
CA ILE A 5 27.59 -6.10 -18.99
C ILE A 5 28.76 -5.38 -19.67
N LYS A 6 28.99 -4.12 -19.25
CA LYS A 6 30.18 -3.35 -19.57
C LYS A 6 30.81 -2.78 -18.28
N GLY A 7 32.01 -3.22 -17.97
CA GLY A 7 32.64 -2.87 -16.70
C GLY A 7 31.79 -3.32 -15.51
N ASN A 8 31.38 -2.37 -14.67
CA ASN A 8 30.52 -2.57 -13.50
C ASN A 8 29.04 -2.23 -13.77
N ALA A 9 28.69 -1.96 -15.03
CA ALA A 9 27.32 -1.67 -15.44
C ALA A 9 26.65 -2.89 -16.10
N ARG A 10 25.35 -3.09 -15.84
CA ARG A 10 24.49 -4.06 -16.52
C ARG A 10 23.30 -3.35 -17.12
N PHE A 11 22.96 -3.70 -18.35
CA PHE A 11 21.80 -3.18 -19.08
C PHE A 11 20.92 -4.32 -19.50
N SER A 12 19.67 -4.34 -19.07
CA SER A 12 18.71 -5.41 -19.33
C SER A 12 17.49 -4.86 -20.05
N VAL A 13 17.27 -5.24 -21.29
CA VAL A 13 16.13 -4.80 -22.10
C VAL A 13 14.92 -5.67 -21.74
N LEU A 14 13.95 -5.12 -21.03
CA LEU A 14 12.78 -5.83 -20.54
C LEU A 14 11.63 -5.84 -21.57
N THR A 15 11.44 -4.70 -22.24
CA THR A 15 10.50 -4.51 -23.36
C THR A 15 11.15 -3.62 -24.41
N GLU A 16 10.49 -3.39 -25.54
CA GLU A 16 11.00 -2.40 -26.52
C GLU A 16 11.08 -0.98 -25.96
N GLY A 17 10.27 -0.67 -24.90
CA GLY A 17 10.20 0.64 -24.25
C GLY A 17 10.78 0.66 -22.84
N CYS A 18 11.24 -0.47 -22.29
CA CYS A 18 11.77 -0.49 -20.92
C CYS A 18 13.14 -1.16 -20.85
N ILE A 19 14.11 -0.44 -20.27
CA ILE A 19 15.45 -0.95 -20.00
C ILE A 19 15.81 -0.77 -18.54
N ARG A 20 16.27 -1.83 -17.87
CA ARG A 20 16.86 -1.78 -16.55
C ARG A 20 18.33 -1.42 -16.66
N ILE A 21 18.78 -0.51 -15.83
CA ILE A 21 20.11 0.10 -15.83
C ILE A 21 20.70 -0.08 -14.44
N GLU A 22 21.72 -0.90 -14.31
CA GLU A 22 22.33 -1.25 -13.03
C GLU A 22 23.81 -0.91 -13.01
N TYR A 23 24.30 -0.48 -11.85
CA TYR A 23 25.72 -0.31 -11.57
C TYR A 23 26.05 -0.91 -10.19
N ALA A 24 27.08 -1.76 -10.14
CA ALA A 24 27.53 -2.41 -8.92
C ALA A 24 29.04 -2.53 -8.90
N LEU A 25 29.70 -1.89 -7.93
CA LEU A 25 31.18 -1.91 -7.81
C LEU A 25 31.74 -3.33 -7.70
N ASP A 26 31.03 -4.23 -7.05
CA ASP A 26 31.37 -5.63 -6.85
C ASP A 26 30.87 -6.55 -7.96
N ARG A 27 30.22 -6.01 -9.00
CA ARG A 27 29.53 -6.75 -10.08
C ARG A 27 28.46 -7.75 -9.60
N CYS A 28 28.01 -7.61 -8.37
CA CYS A 28 26.98 -8.47 -7.79
C CYS A 28 25.59 -7.89 -8.13
N PHE A 29 25.04 -8.23 -9.28
CA PHE A 29 23.73 -7.78 -9.70
C PHE A 29 22.63 -8.64 -9.07
N ALA A 30 21.49 -8.02 -8.75
CA ALA A 30 20.37 -8.71 -8.13
C ALA A 30 19.33 -9.12 -9.18
N ASP A 31 19.03 -10.41 -9.24
CA ASP A 31 18.02 -10.96 -10.16
C ASP A 31 16.71 -11.35 -9.45
N ASP A 32 16.71 -11.42 -8.12
CA ASP A 32 15.50 -11.59 -7.33
C ASP A 32 14.53 -10.41 -7.57
N PRO A 33 13.20 -10.63 -7.53
CA PRO A 33 12.21 -9.57 -7.60
C PRO A 33 12.36 -8.54 -6.48
N THR A 34 11.73 -7.38 -6.67
CA THR A 34 11.45 -6.40 -5.61
C THR A 34 9.93 -6.20 -5.47
N LEU A 35 9.49 -5.37 -4.54
CA LEU A 35 8.08 -4.97 -4.50
C LEU A 35 7.65 -4.22 -5.76
N PHE A 36 8.58 -3.52 -6.41
CA PHE A 36 8.32 -2.88 -7.70
C PHE A 36 8.44 -3.88 -8.85
N ALA A 37 9.61 -4.46 -9.09
CA ALA A 37 9.91 -5.27 -10.26
C ALA A 37 9.75 -6.77 -9.95
N VAL A 38 8.77 -7.41 -10.57
CA VAL A 38 8.45 -8.83 -10.35
C VAL A 38 8.86 -9.73 -11.51
N ARG A 39 9.37 -9.16 -12.60
CA ARG A 39 9.77 -9.90 -13.80
C ARG A 39 11.13 -9.46 -14.34
N SER A 40 11.89 -10.45 -14.77
CA SER A 40 13.22 -10.29 -15.36
C SER A 40 13.34 -10.92 -16.76
N SER A 41 12.23 -11.15 -17.45
CA SER A 41 12.31 -11.64 -18.85
C SER A 41 12.74 -10.53 -19.81
N PHE A 42 13.43 -10.91 -20.86
CA PHE A 42 14.14 -9.98 -21.72
C PHE A 42 13.57 -9.91 -23.15
N CYS A 43 13.60 -8.72 -23.73
CA CYS A 43 13.30 -8.46 -25.13
C CYS A 43 14.59 -8.46 -25.97
N GLN A 44 14.48 -8.72 -27.26
CA GLN A 44 15.62 -8.62 -28.19
C GLN A 44 15.99 -7.15 -28.43
N ALA A 45 17.28 -6.89 -28.52
CA ALA A 45 17.83 -5.58 -28.87
C ALA A 45 19.04 -5.73 -29.78
N GLU A 46 19.29 -4.72 -30.61
CA GLU A 46 20.52 -4.60 -31.35
C GLU A 46 21.59 -3.98 -30.44
N ILE A 47 22.76 -4.61 -30.43
CA ILE A 47 23.87 -4.17 -29.58
C ILE A 47 25.12 -4.03 -30.40
N THR A 48 25.77 -2.90 -30.22
CA THR A 48 27.05 -2.61 -30.82
C THR A 48 27.98 -2.04 -29.75
N GLU A 49 29.23 -2.41 -29.84
CA GLU A 49 30.29 -1.84 -29.03
C GLU A 49 31.37 -1.31 -29.98
N ASP A 50 31.57 -0.01 -29.96
CA ASP A 50 32.62 0.66 -30.72
C ASP A 50 33.55 1.39 -29.77
N LYS A 51 34.83 0.99 -29.80
CA LYS A 51 35.87 1.49 -28.88
C LYS A 51 35.43 1.33 -27.43
N ASP A 52 34.99 2.45 -26.83
CA ASP A 52 34.67 2.53 -25.42
C ASP A 52 33.17 2.77 -25.19
N THR A 53 32.35 2.79 -26.23
CA THR A 53 30.93 3.04 -26.17
C THR A 53 30.11 1.80 -26.46
N LEU A 54 29.27 1.40 -25.46
CA LEU A 54 28.21 0.41 -25.63
C LEU A 54 26.94 1.14 -26.12
N THR A 55 26.34 0.64 -27.20
CA THR A 55 25.05 1.10 -27.70
C THR A 55 24.05 -0.05 -27.67
N VAL A 56 22.91 0.17 -27.00
CA VAL A 56 21.77 -0.76 -26.93
C VAL A 56 20.58 -0.11 -27.61
N LYS A 57 20.05 -0.72 -28.67
CA LYS A 57 18.99 -0.16 -29.49
C LYS A 57 17.78 -1.09 -29.59
N THR A 58 16.60 -0.52 -29.39
CA THR A 58 15.29 -1.11 -29.67
C THR A 58 14.54 -0.23 -30.67
N LYS A 59 13.28 -0.56 -30.97
CA LYS A 59 12.44 0.33 -31.77
C LYS A 59 12.07 1.63 -31.08
N LYS A 60 12.08 1.67 -29.72
CA LYS A 60 11.62 2.84 -28.93
C LYS A 60 12.74 3.66 -28.31
N LEU A 61 13.92 3.06 -28.12
CA LEU A 61 15.03 3.75 -27.46
C LEU A 61 16.40 3.37 -28.04
N THR A 62 17.36 4.27 -27.84
CA THR A 62 18.79 3.96 -27.99
C THR A 62 19.53 4.44 -26.75
N LEU A 63 20.05 3.50 -25.97
CA LEU A 63 20.92 3.78 -24.85
C LEU A 63 22.37 3.81 -25.33
N ARG A 64 23.16 4.76 -24.80
CA ARG A 64 24.62 4.83 -24.98
C ARG A 64 25.30 4.97 -23.62
N TYR A 65 26.30 4.15 -23.41
CA TYR A 65 27.15 4.18 -22.22
C TYR A 65 28.63 4.13 -22.65
N THR A 66 29.40 5.14 -22.23
CA THR A 66 30.81 5.29 -22.61
C THR A 66 31.69 5.09 -21.37
N GLY A 67 32.79 4.34 -21.53
CA GLY A 67 33.68 4.00 -20.44
C GLY A 67 33.20 2.85 -19.58
N SER A 68 33.63 2.84 -18.32
CA SER A 68 33.27 1.82 -17.32
C SER A 68 33.06 2.42 -15.93
N GLU A 69 33.11 3.76 -15.83
CA GLU A 69 32.98 4.51 -14.58
C GLU A 69 31.51 4.57 -14.11
N PRO A 70 31.24 4.94 -12.85
CA PRO A 70 29.90 5.18 -12.36
C PRO A 70 29.11 6.11 -13.30
N PHE A 71 27.79 5.91 -13.35
CA PHE A 71 26.95 6.69 -14.22
C PHE A 71 27.02 8.18 -13.92
N SER A 72 27.11 8.93 -14.98
CA SER A 72 27.13 10.41 -14.97
C SER A 72 26.39 10.95 -16.19
N ARG A 73 26.10 12.25 -16.17
CA ARG A 73 25.47 12.95 -17.29
C ARG A 73 26.25 12.80 -18.60
N ASP A 74 27.59 12.69 -18.51
CA ASP A 74 28.47 12.70 -19.67
C ASP A 74 28.65 11.28 -20.27
N ASN A 75 28.43 10.23 -19.49
CA ASN A 75 28.73 8.86 -19.94
C ASN A 75 27.50 7.99 -20.17
N LEU A 76 26.29 8.38 -19.70
CA LEU A 76 25.06 7.62 -19.89
C LEU A 76 23.94 8.50 -20.43
N SER A 77 23.41 8.11 -21.59
CA SER A 77 22.27 8.77 -22.21
C SER A 77 21.30 7.77 -22.85
N VAL A 78 20.03 8.17 -22.96
CA VAL A 78 18.98 7.42 -23.67
C VAL A 78 18.22 8.34 -24.60
N ALA A 79 18.28 8.07 -25.89
CA ALA A 79 17.42 8.71 -26.89
C ALA A 79 16.09 7.95 -26.95
N VAL A 80 14.98 8.65 -26.80
CA VAL A 80 13.61 8.12 -26.92
C VAL A 80 13.12 8.42 -28.34
N HIS A 81 12.83 7.37 -29.10
CA HIS A 81 12.38 7.49 -30.48
C HIS A 81 10.90 7.89 -30.53
N THR A 82 10.60 8.96 -31.21
CA THR A 82 9.25 9.47 -31.42
C THR A 82 8.98 9.63 -32.93
N SER A 83 7.73 9.85 -33.32
CA SER A 83 7.37 10.18 -34.70
C SER A 83 7.85 11.58 -35.15
N GLY A 84 8.38 12.37 -34.22
CA GLY A 84 8.94 13.70 -34.47
C GLY A 84 10.42 13.78 -34.11
N LYS A 85 10.79 14.75 -33.28
CA LYS A 85 12.16 14.90 -32.78
C LYS A 85 12.37 13.98 -31.57
N ASP A 86 13.45 13.20 -31.58
CA ASP A 86 13.85 12.39 -30.43
C ASP A 86 14.12 13.24 -29.20
N THR A 87 13.65 12.78 -28.05
CA THR A 87 14.03 13.32 -26.75
C THR A 87 15.25 12.56 -26.25
N ILE A 88 16.27 13.29 -25.76
CA ILE A 88 17.47 12.68 -25.20
C ILE A 88 17.49 12.95 -23.69
N TRP A 89 17.49 11.88 -22.93
CA TRP A 89 17.73 11.89 -21.50
C TRP A 89 19.20 11.61 -21.21
N HIS A 90 19.77 12.33 -20.26
CA HIS A 90 21.07 12.03 -19.68
C HIS A 90 20.89 11.63 -18.22
N TYR A 91 21.79 10.81 -17.71
CA TYR A 91 21.75 10.39 -16.31
C TYR A 91 21.61 11.59 -15.37
N GLY A 92 20.60 11.52 -14.47
CA GLY A 92 20.26 12.61 -13.57
C GLY A 92 19.27 13.64 -14.09
N ASP A 93 18.85 13.58 -15.38
CA ASP A 93 17.77 14.44 -15.88
C ASP A 93 16.42 14.03 -15.29
N GLU A 94 15.66 15.00 -14.81
CA GLU A 94 14.29 14.82 -14.31
C GLU A 94 13.27 15.08 -15.42
N SER A 95 12.12 14.40 -15.35
CA SER A 95 10.97 14.74 -16.18
C SER A 95 10.33 16.03 -15.68
N ARG A 96 10.12 17.01 -16.56
CA ARG A 96 9.58 18.33 -16.21
C ARG A 96 8.10 18.50 -16.53
N ASN A 97 7.57 17.67 -17.43
CA ASN A 97 6.20 17.77 -17.92
C ASN A 97 5.40 16.51 -17.53
N ASN A 98 5.58 16.07 -16.27
CA ASN A 98 4.91 14.91 -15.73
C ASN A 98 3.39 15.14 -15.64
N LEU A 99 2.61 14.09 -15.85
CA LEU A 99 1.15 14.15 -15.82
C LEU A 99 0.58 13.87 -14.42
N GLY A 100 1.46 13.69 -13.44
CA GLY A 100 1.10 13.39 -12.05
C GLY A 100 0.65 11.95 -11.81
N SER A 101 0.57 11.60 -10.55
CA SER A 101 0.08 10.32 -10.05
C SER A 101 -0.98 10.52 -8.98
N THR A 102 -0.84 9.84 -7.85
CA THR A 102 -1.76 9.93 -6.70
C THR A 102 -1.00 10.10 -5.40
N LEU A 103 -1.70 10.46 -4.35
CA LEU A 103 -1.17 10.52 -2.99
C LEU A 103 -1.49 9.20 -2.26
N SER A 104 -0.66 8.87 -1.28
CA SER A 104 -0.90 7.73 -0.41
C SER A 104 -2.11 7.94 0.48
N THR A 105 -2.28 9.16 1.00
CA THR A 105 -3.38 9.53 1.89
C THR A 105 -3.72 11.02 1.78
N LEU A 106 -4.95 11.34 2.11
CA LEU A 106 -5.46 12.70 2.29
C LEU A 106 -5.79 13.01 3.76
N ASP A 107 -5.22 12.25 4.71
CA ASP A 107 -5.45 12.47 6.14
C ASP A 107 -5.22 13.94 6.52
N GLY A 108 -6.26 14.59 7.06
CA GLY A 108 -6.25 16.00 7.46
C GLY A 108 -6.14 17.00 6.29
N VAL A 109 -6.28 16.54 5.05
CA VAL A 109 -6.25 17.44 3.88
C VAL A 109 -7.61 18.12 3.69
N ASN A 110 -7.56 19.44 3.57
CA ASN A 110 -8.68 20.27 3.15
C ASN A 110 -8.32 20.97 1.85
N GLY A 111 -8.97 20.60 0.75
CA GLY A 111 -8.70 21.11 -0.59
C GLY A 111 -7.52 20.43 -1.30
N GLU A 112 -6.83 21.17 -2.17
CA GLU A 112 -5.83 20.64 -3.11
C GLU A 112 -4.45 20.43 -2.46
N ARG A 113 -3.74 19.41 -2.94
CA ARG A 113 -2.32 19.14 -2.66
C ARG A 113 -1.55 18.91 -3.96
N PRO A 114 -0.23 19.20 -3.99
CA PRO A 114 0.61 18.81 -5.11
C PRO A 114 0.60 17.28 -5.28
N LEU A 115 0.41 16.85 -6.53
CA LEU A 115 0.50 15.44 -6.88
C LEU A 115 1.97 15.10 -7.21
N PRO A 116 2.49 13.97 -6.72
CA PRO A 116 3.81 13.50 -7.10
C PRO A 116 3.82 13.04 -8.56
N ASP A 117 5.02 12.83 -9.09
CA ASP A 117 5.21 12.30 -10.42
C ASP A 117 4.65 10.89 -10.58
N GLY A 118 4.06 10.63 -11.74
CA GLY A 118 3.68 9.30 -12.20
C GLY A 118 4.59 8.83 -13.32
N ILE A 119 4.29 7.65 -13.88
CA ILE A 119 5.09 7.12 -14.99
C ILE A 119 4.88 7.86 -16.31
N LEU A 120 3.81 8.64 -16.44
CA LEU A 120 3.46 9.33 -17.68
C LEU A 120 3.94 10.78 -17.68
N SER A 121 4.65 11.16 -18.73
CA SER A 121 5.15 12.52 -18.97
C SER A 121 5.04 12.92 -20.44
N ARG A 122 4.82 14.20 -20.71
CA ARG A 122 4.90 14.76 -22.06
C ARG A 122 6.33 14.79 -22.62
N ASP A 123 7.33 14.59 -21.75
CA ASP A 123 8.73 14.43 -22.18
C ASP A 123 8.96 13.06 -22.84
N GLY A 124 8.00 12.13 -22.74
CA GLY A 124 8.00 10.83 -23.40
C GLY A 124 8.82 9.75 -22.71
N PHE A 125 9.29 10.03 -21.51
CA PHE A 125 10.02 9.06 -20.69
C PHE A 125 9.75 9.25 -19.19
N TYR A 126 10.07 8.24 -18.42
CA TYR A 126 10.17 8.31 -16.96
C TYR A 126 11.21 7.31 -16.44
N VAL A 127 11.83 7.63 -15.31
CA VAL A 127 12.83 6.78 -14.64
C VAL A 127 12.33 6.42 -13.25
N ILE A 128 12.22 5.13 -12.98
CA ILE A 128 11.91 4.64 -11.64
C ILE A 128 13.22 4.18 -11.00
N ASP A 129 13.50 4.71 -9.82
CA ASP A 129 14.66 4.33 -9.01
C ASP A 129 14.24 3.27 -7.97
N ASP A 130 14.74 2.06 -8.17
CA ASP A 130 14.57 0.91 -7.28
C ASP A 130 15.84 0.59 -6.48
N SER A 131 16.81 1.50 -6.53
CA SER A 131 18.09 1.36 -5.82
C SER A 131 17.86 1.25 -4.30
N GLY A 132 18.60 0.34 -3.66
CA GLY A 132 18.52 0.15 -2.21
C GLY A 132 17.24 -0.49 -1.69
N LYS A 133 16.24 -0.75 -2.54
CA LYS A 133 15.02 -1.45 -2.12
C LYS A 133 15.32 -2.92 -1.85
N PRO A 134 14.70 -3.53 -0.82
CA PRO A 134 14.85 -4.95 -0.52
C PRO A 134 14.40 -5.83 -1.68
N LEU A 135 15.00 -7.00 -1.75
CA LEU A 135 14.59 -8.07 -2.67
C LEU A 135 13.49 -8.93 -2.04
N LEU A 136 12.75 -9.63 -2.88
CA LEU A 136 11.83 -10.69 -2.48
C LEU A 136 12.46 -12.05 -2.82
N HIS A 137 12.68 -12.88 -1.81
CA HIS A 137 13.18 -14.24 -1.96
C HIS A 137 12.26 -15.20 -1.22
N ASP A 138 11.78 -16.23 -1.89
CA ASP A 138 10.78 -17.17 -1.34
C ASP A 138 9.56 -16.48 -0.70
N GLY A 139 9.09 -15.41 -1.36
CA GLY A 139 7.94 -14.63 -0.91
C GLY A 139 8.19 -13.76 0.33
N TRP A 140 9.47 -13.54 0.71
CA TRP A 140 9.83 -12.74 1.86
C TRP A 140 10.93 -11.73 1.56
N LEU A 141 11.04 -10.73 2.44
CA LEU A 141 12.06 -9.68 2.32
C LEU A 141 13.47 -10.23 2.52
N LYS A 142 14.37 -9.78 1.65
CA LYS A 142 15.80 -10.06 1.72
C LYS A 142 16.56 -8.76 1.49
N ALA A 143 17.49 -8.45 2.38
CA ALA A 143 18.34 -7.29 2.18
C ALA A 143 19.08 -7.39 0.84
N ARG A 144 19.14 -6.29 0.10
CA ARG A 144 19.91 -6.22 -1.15
C ARG A 144 21.40 -6.31 -0.81
N PRO A 145 22.14 -7.26 -1.39
CA PRO A 145 23.56 -7.41 -1.08
C PRO A 145 24.39 -6.27 -1.70
N GLY A 146 25.45 -5.85 -0.99
CA GLY A 146 26.43 -4.86 -1.43
C GLY A 146 26.01 -3.41 -1.17
N GLU A 147 26.99 -2.51 -1.24
CA GLU A 147 26.83 -1.08 -1.04
C GLU A 147 26.82 -0.32 -2.38
N HIS A 148 26.22 0.89 -2.39
CA HIS A 148 26.26 1.81 -3.53
C HIS A 148 25.84 1.22 -4.88
N LYS A 149 24.69 0.58 -4.92
CA LYS A 149 24.12 0.02 -6.17
C LYS A 149 23.09 0.94 -6.76
N THR A 150 23.24 1.19 -8.05
CA THR A 150 22.20 1.83 -8.87
C THR A 150 21.34 0.76 -9.52
N ASP A 151 20.01 0.92 -9.49
CA ASP A 151 19.04 0.04 -10.14
C ASP A 151 17.86 0.86 -10.64
N LEU A 152 17.93 1.28 -11.89
CA LEU A 152 16.96 2.16 -12.52
C LEU A 152 16.17 1.41 -13.58
N TYR A 153 14.89 1.76 -13.69
CA TYR A 153 14.02 1.31 -14.78
C TYR A 153 13.65 2.51 -15.64
N PHE A 154 14.22 2.59 -16.83
CA PHE A 154 13.95 3.65 -17.79
C PHE A 154 12.83 3.23 -18.71
N PHE A 155 11.75 4.02 -18.75
CA PHE A 155 10.60 3.83 -19.63
C PHE A 155 10.62 4.87 -20.75
N ALA A 156 10.66 4.38 -22.00
CA ALA A 156 10.63 5.19 -23.22
C ALA A 156 9.33 4.91 -23.99
N TYR A 157 8.49 5.90 -24.16
CA TYR A 157 7.18 5.72 -24.80
C TYR A 157 6.76 6.87 -25.72
N GLY A 158 7.46 8.02 -25.71
CA GLY A 158 7.06 9.21 -26.45
C GLY A 158 5.66 9.67 -26.02
N THR A 159 4.69 9.61 -26.93
CA THR A 159 3.28 9.93 -26.65
C THR A 159 2.38 8.68 -26.53
N ASP A 160 2.96 7.47 -26.63
CA ASP A 160 2.22 6.22 -26.49
C ASP A 160 2.07 5.82 -25.00
N TYR A 161 1.26 6.58 -24.26
CA TYR A 161 1.02 6.36 -22.82
C TYR A 161 0.43 4.99 -22.51
N LYS A 162 -0.38 4.41 -23.42
CA LYS A 162 -0.92 3.06 -23.23
C LYS A 162 0.18 2.01 -23.25
N SER A 163 1.22 2.21 -24.05
CA SER A 163 2.34 1.28 -24.05
C SER A 163 3.19 1.43 -22.78
N ALA A 164 3.35 2.65 -22.23
CA ALA A 164 4.02 2.86 -20.96
C ALA A 164 3.34 2.07 -19.83
N LEU A 165 2.01 2.13 -19.73
CA LEU A 165 1.24 1.38 -18.73
C LEU A 165 1.29 -0.14 -18.96
N ARG A 166 1.35 -0.61 -20.20
CA ARG A 166 1.59 -2.03 -20.51
C ARG A 166 2.98 -2.47 -20.08
N ASP A 167 4.00 -1.67 -20.34
CA ASP A 167 5.37 -1.95 -19.94
C ASP A 167 5.49 -1.94 -18.41
N LEU A 168 4.85 -0.99 -17.72
CA LEU A 168 4.74 -0.98 -16.26
C LEU A 168 4.11 -2.27 -15.74
N SER A 169 2.95 -2.66 -16.27
CA SER A 169 2.26 -3.90 -15.90
C SER A 169 3.08 -5.15 -16.20
N TYR A 170 3.91 -5.12 -17.25
CA TYR A 170 4.80 -6.22 -17.57
C TYR A 170 5.96 -6.33 -16.57
N VAL A 171 6.60 -5.22 -16.22
CA VAL A 171 7.74 -5.17 -15.30
C VAL A 171 7.29 -5.38 -13.86
N SER A 172 6.29 -4.63 -13.43
CA SER A 172 5.88 -4.55 -12.03
C SER A 172 4.75 -5.51 -11.63
N GLY A 173 4.19 -6.23 -12.59
CA GLY A 173 3.06 -7.14 -12.36
C GLY A 173 1.74 -6.57 -12.84
N LYS A 174 0.82 -7.47 -13.15
CA LYS A 174 -0.53 -7.10 -13.58
C LYS A 174 -1.35 -6.64 -12.38
N MET A 175 -2.16 -5.61 -12.60
CA MET A 175 -3.24 -5.32 -11.70
C MET A 175 -4.31 -6.39 -11.85
N GLU A 176 -4.66 -7.03 -10.75
CA GLU A 176 -5.75 -7.98 -10.73
C GLU A 176 -7.08 -7.26 -10.52
N MET A 177 -8.14 -7.80 -11.13
CA MET A 177 -9.48 -7.31 -10.86
C MET A 177 -9.88 -7.72 -9.44
N PRO A 178 -10.38 -6.81 -8.61
CA PRO A 178 -10.84 -7.14 -7.26
C PRO A 178 -12.01 -8.14 -7.31
N ARG A 179 -12.38 -8.69 -6.17
CA ARG A 179 -13.57 -9.54 -6.06
C ARG A 179 -14.83 -8.73 -6.38
N LYS A 180 -15.82 -9.33 -7.07
CA LYS A 180 -16.95 -8.60 -7.63
C LYS A 180 -17.68 -7.71 -6.59
N TYR A 181 -17.94 -8.22 -5.40
CA TYR A 181 -18.65 -7.48 -4.35
C TYR A 181 -17.88 -6.23 -3.89
N PHE A 182 -16.55 -6.20 -4.07
CA PHE A 182 -15.72 -5.07 -3.73
C PHE A 182 -16.06 -3.81 -4.55
N MET A 183 -16.56 -3.99 -5.77
CA MET A 183 -16.98 -2.89 -6.66
C MET A 183 -18.41 -2.42 -6.39
N GLY A 184 -19.03 -2.91 -5.34
CA GLY A 184 -20.37 -2.54 -4.93
C GLY A 184 -20.42 -1.34 -3.99
N SER A 185 -21.55 -1.17 -3.34
CA SER A 185 -21.80 -0.11 -2.36
C SER A 185 -21.37 -0.57 -0.96
N TRP A 186 -20.70 0.33 -0.25
CA TRP A 186 -20.19 0.08 1.08
C TRP A 186 -20.84 1.04 2.08
N TYR A 187 -21.25 0.51 3.25
CA TYR A 187 -21.53 1.32 4.40
C TYR A 187 -20.34 1.29 5.33
N SER A 188 -19.77 2.45 5.62
CA SER A 188 -18.68 2.64 6.57
C SER A 188 -18.91 3.94 7.36
N ARG A 189 -18.79 3.84 8.67
CA ARG A 189 -18.77 5.00 9.57
C ARG A 189 -18.08 4.62 10.86
N TRP A 190 -17.13 5.43 11.28
CA TRP A 190 -16.58 5.30 12.61
C TRP A 190 -17.62 5.71 13.65
N TRP A 191 -18.24 4.71 14.26
CA TRP A 191 -19.29 4.86 15.26
C TRP A 191 -19.45 3.55 16.04
N PRO A 192 -19.65 3.61 17.39
CA PRO A 192 -19.79 2.43 18.24
C PRO A 192 -21.18 1.77 18.08
N TYR A 193 -21.45 1.22 16.90
CA TYR A 193 -22.70 0.53 16.61
C TYR A 193 -22.86 -0.77 17.39
N THR A 194 -24.08 -1.00 17.87
CA THR A 194 -24.52 -2.30 18.36
C THR A 194 -24.89 -3.25 17.23
N SER A 195 -25.00 -4.55 17.53
CA SER A 195 -25.47 -5.55 16.58
C SER A 195 -26.84 -5.18 15.96
N ASP A 196 -27.78 -4.68 16.76
CA ASP A 196 -29.10 -4.31 16.30
C ASP A 196 -29.07 -3.06 15.39
N GLU A 197 -28.19 -2.10 15.67
CA GLU A 197 -28.00 -0.92 14.82
C GLU A 197 -27.41 -1.29 13.46
N PHE A 198 -26.44 -2.22 13.39
CA PHE A 198 -25.93 -2.71 12.10
C PHE A 198 -27.03 -3.38 11.26
N LEU A 199 -27.87 -4.19 11.90
CA LEU A 199 -29.00 -4.83 11.21
C LEU A 199 -30.05 -3.79 10.76
N ALA A 200 -30.33 -2.79 11.58
CA ALA A 200 -31.26 -1.71 11.23
C ALA A 200 -30.75 -0.89 10.04
N ILE A 201 -29.43 -0.59 9.96
CA ILE A 201 -28.83 0.08 8.81
C ILE A 201 -29.04 -0.75 7.53
N ALA A 202 -28.79 -2.06 7.59
CA ALA A 202 -28.99 -2.93 6.44
C ALA A 202 -30.46 -2.99 5.99
N ASP A 203 -31.39 -2.96 6.94
CA ASP A 203 -32.83 -2.92 6.66
C ASP A 203 -33.27 -1.58 6.08
N GLU A 204 -32.69 -0.48 6.53
CA GLU A 204 -32.97 0.87 6.00
C GLU A 204 -32.52 1.01 4.54
N TYR A 205 -31.35 0.49 4.18
CA TYR A 205 -30.90 0.43 2.78
C TYR A 205 -31.87 -0.37 1.91
N ALA A 206 -32.31 -1.54 2.40
CA ALA A 206 -33.28 -2.37 1.69
C ALA A 206 -34.67 -1.70 1.57
N LEU A 207 -35.14 -1.01 2.61
CA LEU A 207 -36.40 -0.31 2.65
C LEU A 207 -36.47 0.80 1.57
N HIS A 208 -35.35 1.48 1.37
CA HIS A 208 -35.25 2.57 0.39
C HIS A 208 -34.76 2.12 -0.99
N ASP A 209 -34.62 0.82 -1.22
CA ASP A 209 -34.11 0.24 -2.49
C ASP A 209 -32.74 0.80 -2.90
N PHE A 210 -31.89 1.11 -1.90
CA PHE A 210 -30.48 1.45 -2.13
C PHE A 210 -29.61 0.19 -2.13
N PRO A 211 -28.69 0.06 -3.09
CA PRO A 211 -27.77 -1.08 -3.09
C PRO A 211 -26.83 -1.01 -1.91
N LEU A 212 -26.58 -2.14 -1.29
CA LEU A 212 -25.55 -2.33 -0.28
C LEU A 212 -24.92 -3.72 -0.47
N ASP A 213 -23.60 -3.77 -0.57
CA ASP A 213 -22.85 -5.01 -0.78
C ASP A 213 -21.95 -5.33 0.40
N ILE A 214 -21.43 -4.29 1.08
CA ILE A 214 -20.46 -4.42 2.15
C ILE A 214 -20.87 -3.60 3.37
N MET A 215 -20.83 -4.25 4.53
CA MET A 215 -20.91 -3.61 5.84
C MET A 215 -19.54 -3.55 6.45
N VAL A 216 -19.01 -2.35 6.70
CA VAL A 216 -17.76 -2.13 7.41
C VAL A 216 -18.04 -1.93 8.89
N MET A 217 -17.33 -2.65 9.72
CA MET A 217 -17.28 -2.41 11.16
C MET A 217 -15.93 -1.74 11.45
N ASP A 218 -15.99 -0.46 11.78
CA ASP A 218 -14.82 0.35 12.11
C ASP A 218 -14.29 0.01 13.50
N MET A 219 -13.24 0.67 13.97
CA MET A 219 -12.43 0.34 15.15
C MET A 219 -13.23 -0.10 16.38
N ASP A 220 -14.49 0.34 16.55
CA ASP A 220 -15.34 -0.04 17.69
C ASP A 220 -15.77 -1.51 17.71
N TRP A 221 -15.48 -2.29 16.65
CA TRP A 221 -15.71 -3.74 16.65
C TRP A 221 -14.87 -4.45 17.73
N HIS A 222 -13.72 -3.89 18.10
CA HIS A 222 -12.87 -4.35 19.21
C HIS A 222 -12.85 -3.33 20.35
N TYR A 223 -12.32 -3.73 21.51
CA TYR A 223 -12.13 -2.82 22.62
C TYR A 223 -11.03 -1.82 22.32
N GLN A 224 -11.31 -0.54 22.58
CA GLN A 224 -10.36 0.57 22.44
C GLN A 224 -9.93 1.19 23.76
N ASP A 225 -10.54 0.75 24.87
CA ASP A 225 -10.26 1.20 26.21
C ASP A 225 -10.46 0.08 27.25
N TRP A 226 -10.16 0.39 28.51
CA TRP A 226 -10.30 -0.57 29.63
C TRP A 226 -11.73 -0.75 30.16
N SER A 227 -12.71 -0.07 29.59
CA SER A 227 -14.10 -0.12 30.08
C SER A 227 -14.68 -1.51 30.15
N HIS A 228 -14.26 -2.44 29.28
CA HIS A 228 -14.68 -3.83 29.28
C HIS A 228 -14.22 -4.63 30.51
N ARG A 229 -13.13 -4.21 31.18
CA ARG A 229 -12.63 -4.87 32.41
C ARG A 229 -13.33 -4.39 33.67
N GLU A 230 -13.85 -3.19 33.66
CA GLU A 230 -14.41 -2.52 34.85
C GLU A 230 -15.94 -2.43 34.84
N GLY A 231 -16.61 -2.93 33.79
CA GLY A 231 -18.07 -2.87 33.66
C GLY A 231 -18.60 -1.46 33.37
N HIS A 232 -17.77 -0.57 32.83
CA HIS A 232 -18.16 0.77 32.40
C HIS A 232 -19.20 0.72 31.27
N PRO A 233 -20.13 1.70 31.22
CA PRO A 233 -21.04 1.83 30.10
C PRO A 233 -20.26 2.18 28.84
N ARG A 234 -20.79 1.73 27.70
CA ARG A 234 -20.39 1.96 26.30
C ARG A 234 -19.27 3.00 26.14
N ALA A 235 -18.11 2.56 25.66
CA ALA A 235 -17.02 3.46 25.29
C ALA A 235 -17.51 4.47 24.26
N LEU A 236 -17.56 5.72 24.61
CA LEU A 236 -17.89 6.81 23.72
C LEU A 236 -16.58 7.36 23.21
N PHE A 237 -16.22 7.04 21.95
CA PHE A 237 -15.09 7.60 21.23
C PHE A 237 -13.73 7.60 21.94
N GLY A 238 -12.77 6.90 21.43
CA GLY A 238 -11.38 6.81 21.92
C GLY A 238 -10.61 8.12 22.09
N TYR A 239 -11.25 9.26 21.96
CA TYR A 239 -10.67 10.59 22.23
C TYR A 239 -11.04 11.18 23.59
N GLY A 240 -11.86 10.50 24.38
CA GLY A 240 -12.49 11.14 25.55
C GLY A 240 -11.69 11.15 26.84
N HIS A 241 -10.78 10.23 27.06
CA HIS A 241 -10.16 10.05 28.37
C HIS A 241 -8.65 9.80 28.25
N ALA A 242 -7.89 10.88 28.38
CA ALA A 242 -6.44 10.80 28.49
C ALA A 242 -6.04 9.85 29.63
N GLY A 243 -5.54 8.68 29.31
CA GLY A 243 -5.09 7.65 30.24
C GLY A 243 -5.82 6.32 30.22
N GLU A 244 -7.00 6.23 29.61
CA GLU A 244 -7.80 5.00 29.53
C GLU A 244 -7.80 4.34 28.14
N ASN A 245 -7.38 5.08 27.11
CA ASN A 245 -7.31 4.57 25.74
C ASN A 245 -6.14 3.58 25.60
N ILE A 246 -6.45 2.36 25.14
CA ILE A 246 -5.46 1.31 24.87
C ILE A 246 -4.92 1.34 23.42
N GLY A 247 -5.31 2.34 22.62
CA GLY A 247 -4.89 2.55 21.23
C GLY A 247 -5.87 1.97 20.22
N TRP A 248 -5.50 2.08 18.94
CA TRP A 248 -6.36 1.69 17.82
C TRP A 248 -6.26 0.22 17.44
N THR A 249 -5.25 -0.49 17.96
CA THR A 249 -5.04 -1.90 17.68
C THR A 249 -5.81 -2.77 18.67
N GLY A 250 -6.50 -3.80 18.18
CA GLY A 250 -7.18 -4.80 19.01
C GLY A 250 -7.79 -5.93 18.18
N TYR A 251 -7.85 -7.11 18.77
CA TYR A 251 -8.34 -8.34 18.09
C TYR A 251 -9.32 -9.13 18.96
N THR A 252 -9.95 -8.44 19.90
CA THR A 252 -10.98 -9.02 20.77
C THR A 252 -12.28 -8.29 20.58
N TRP A 253 -13.34 -9.00 20.17
CA TRP A 253 -14.65 -8.41 19.95
C TRP A 253 -15.14 -7.61 21.14
N ASN A 254 -15.62 -6.40 20.90
CA ASN A 254 -16.32 -5.62 21.89
C ASN A 254 -17.69 -6.23 22.17
N ARG A 255 -17.73 -7.16 23.13
CA ARG A 255 -18.95 -7.91 23.48
C ARG A 255 -20.05 -7.04 24.09
N THR A 256 -19.74 -5.81 24.49
CA THR A 256 -20.75 -4.84 24.92
C THR A 256 -21.60 -4.37 23.74
N LEU A 257 -20.96 -4.12 22.60
CA LEU A 257 -21.62 -3.69 21.37
C LEU A 257 -22.10 -4.87 20.53
N ILE A 258 -21.27 -5.89 20.41
CA ILE A 258 -21.47 -7.07 19.56
C ILE A 258 -21.35 -8.32 20.43
N PRO A 259 -22.40 -8.67 21.19
CA PRO A 259 -22.35 -9.82 22.12
C PRO A 259 -22.11 -11.15 21.42
N ASP A 260 -22.65 -11.33 20.22
CA ASP A 260 -22.55 -12.54 19.40
C ASP A 260 -22.18 -12.15 17.96
N PRO A 261 -20.85 -12.00 17.67
CA PRO A 261 -20.39 -11.61 16.33
C PRO A 261 -20.77 -12.61 15.24
N GLU A 262 -20.70 -13.91 15.50
CA GLU A 262 -21.02 -14.94 14.51
C GLU A 262 -22.49 -14.85 14.09
N LYS A 263 -23.39 -14.62 15.03
CA LYS A 263 -24.82 -14.42 14.74
C LYS A 263 -25.07 -13.14 13.94
N LEU A 264 -24.37 -12.04 14.28
CA LEU A 264 -24.48 -10.79 13.54
C LEU A 264 -24.02 -10.98 12.09
N ILE A 265 -22.82 -11.56 11.91
CA ILE A 265 -22.22 -11.79 10.59
C ILE A 265 -23.10 -12.71 9.74
N ASP A 266 -23.59 -13.83 10.32
CA ASP A 266 -24.51 -14.74 9.64
C ASP A 266 -25.81 -14.03 9.20
N SER A 267 -26.33 -13.12 10.03
CA SER A 267 -27.53 -12.33 9.71
C SER A 267 -27.26 -11.36 8.56
N LEU A 268 -26.09 -10.70 8.53
CA LEU A 268 -25.68 -9.82 7.43
C LEU A 268 -25.44 -10.63 6.14
N HIS A 269 -24.80 -11.79 6.23
CA HIS A 269 -24.60 -12.69 5.09
C HIS A 269 -25.93 -13.18 4.51
N LYS A 270 -26.93 -13.48 5.33
CA LYS A 270 -28.30 -13.84 4.87
C LYS A 270 -28.99 -12.70 4.11
N LYS A 271 -28.62 -11.46 4.38
CA LYS A 271 -29.05 -10.28 3.60
C LYS A 271 -28.21 -10.07 2.33
N GLY A 272 -27.22 -10.92 2.05
CA GLY A 272 -26.33 -10.82 0.89
C GLY A 272 -25.11 -9.94 1.08
N LEU A 273 -24.90 -9.38 2.27
CA LEU A 273 -23.81 -8.45 2.56
C LEU A 273 -22.51 -9.17 2.87
N LYS A 274 -21.38 -8.52 2.60
CA LYS A 274 -20.06 -8.90 3.08
C LYS A 274 -19.66 -8.08 4.29
N VAL A 275 -18.89 -8.68 5.20
CA VAL A 275 -18.46 -8.02 6.44
C VAL A 275 -16.96 -7.79 6.41
N VAL A 276 -16.58 -6.55 6.68
CA VAL A 276 -15.20 -6.06 6.72
C VAL A 276 -14.92 -5.46 8.07
N LEU A 277 -13.74 -5.75 8.61
CA LEU A 277 -13.27 -5.12 9.84
C LEU A 277 -12.11 -4.18 9.54
N ASN A 278 -12.13 -3.00 10.17
CA ASN A 278 -11.00 -2.09 10.23
C ASN A 278 -9.87 -2.71 11.05
N ASP A 279 -8.63 -2.50 10.62
CA ASP A 279 -7.43 -3.08 11.21
C ASP A 279 -6.29 -2.07 11.28
N HIS A 280 -5.88 -1.71 12.50
CA HIS A 280 -4.70 -0.90 12.81
C HIS A 280 -3.67 -1.75 13.54
N PRO A 281 -2.77 -2.47 12.86
CA PRO A 281 -1.90 -3.47 13.51
C PRO A 281 -0.70 -2.89 14.26
N ALA A 282 -0.48 -1.58 14.22
CA ALA A 282 0.78 -0.94 14.61
C ALA A 282 1.24 -1.20 16.05
N ASP A 283 0.31 -1.38 16.98
CA ASP A 283 0.62 -1.61 18.40
C ASP A 283 0.87 -3.09 18.73
N GLY A 284 0.70 -3.99 17.77
CA GLY A 284 0.89 -5.43 17.96
C GLY A 284 -0.25 -6.10 18.73
N ILE A 285 -0.02 -7.34 19.18
CA ILE A 285 -1.00 -8.12 19.97
C ILE A 285 -0.83 -7.77 21.44
N ARG A 286 -1.93 -7.42 22.09
CA ARG A 286 -1.93 -6.95 23.47
C ARG A 286 -2.30 -8.03 24.46
N ASP A 287 -1.89 -7.89 25.72
CA ASP A 287 -2.10 -8.86 26.81
C ASP A 287 -3.58 -9.08 27.17
N HIS A 288 -4.45 -8.14 26.83
CA HIS A 288 -5.90 -8.27 27.01
C HIS A 288 -6.61 -8.97 25.84
N ASP A 289 -5.94 -9.15 24.71
CA ASP A 289 -6.52 -9.87 23.58
C ASP A 289 -6.71 -11.34 23.92
N GLU A 290 -7.89 -11.89 23.58
CA GLU A 290 -8.24 -13.29 23.86
C GLU A 290 -7.23 -14.30 23.32
N MET A 291 -6.53 -13.96 22.21
CA MET A 291 -5.54 -14.85 21.60
C MET A 291 -4.11 -14.61 22.08
N TYR A 292 -3.86 -13.67 22.97
CA TYR A 292 -2.50 -13.28 23.39
C TYR A 292 -1.64 -14.48 23.82
N SER A 293 -2.19 -15.34 24.69
CA SER A 293 -1.44 -16.50 25.18
C SER A 293 -1.05 -17.47 24.06
N ASP A 294 -1.95 -17.72 23.13
CA ASP A 294 -1.70 -18.62 21.99
C ASP A 294 -0.68 -18.00 21.03
N PHE A 295 -0.80 -16.68 20.77
CA PHE A 295 0.15 -15.92 19.95
C PHE A 295 1.57 -15.99 20.52
N ILE A 296 1.72 -15.74 21.82
CA ILE A 296 3.01 -15.82 22.51
C ILE A 296 3.59 -17.22 22.50
N ALA A 297 2.76 -18.25 22.76
CA ALA A 297 3.19 -19.62 22.71
C ALA A 297 3.71 -20.03 21.32
N ASP A 298 2.99 -19.63 20.27
CA ASP A 298 3.38 -19.88 18.88
C ASP A 298 4.71 -19.19 18.54
N LEU A 299 4.88 -17.92 18.89
CA LEU A 299 6.14 -17.19 18.66
C LEU A 299 7.32 -17.84 19.40
N LYS A 300 7.14 -18.21 20.67
CA LYS A 300 8.18 -18.89 21.45
C LYS A 300 8.54 -20.25 20.84
N SER A 301 7.56 -21.00 20.33
CA SER A 301 7.79 -22.29 19.67
C SER A 301 8.65 -22.18 18.42
N LYS A 302 8.60 -21.03 17.73
CA LYS A 302 9.44 -20.70 16.57
C LYS A 302 10.82 -20.13 16.95
N GLY A 303 11.08 -19.91 18.25
CA GLY A 303 12.32 -19.31 18.72
C GLY A 303 12.41 -17.79 18.49
N TYR A 304 11.27 -17.13 18.26
CA TYR A 304 11.21 -15.69 18.08
C TYR A 304 11.77 -14.98 19.31
N LYS A 305 12.66 -14.04 19.05
CA LYS A 305 13.16 -13.08 20.05
C LYS A 305 12.61 -11.72 19.70
N GLU A 306 12.07 -11.03 20.69
CA GLU A 306 11.54 -9.70 20.46
C GLU A 306 12.66 -8.75 20.06
N GLU A 307 12.52 -8.20 18.85
CA GLU A 307 13.33 -7.11 18.36
C GLU A 307 12.47 -5.84 18.42
N VAL A 308 12.85 -4.91 19.28
CA VAL A 308 12.10 -3.65 19.44
C VAL A 308 12.39 -2.77 18.23
N PRO A 309 11.37 -2.42 17.39
CA PRO A 309 11.57 -1.49 16.29
C PRO A 309 12.12 -0.15 16.80
N THR A 310 13.08 0.41 16.08
CA THR A 310 13.63 1.73 16.40
C THR A 310 12.56 2.79 16.13
N VAL A 311 12.24 3.60 17.13
CA VAL A 311 11.34 4.75 17.00
C VAL A 311 12.19 5.97 16.67
N GLU A 312 11.87 6.70 15.60
CA GLU A 312 12.62 7.92 15.25
C GLU A 312 12.44 9.02 16.32
N GLU A 313 13.47 9.87 16.46
CA GLU A 313 13.50 10.97 17.44
C GLU A 313 12.39 12.03 17.24
N LYS A 314 11.73 12.04 16.09
CA LYS A 314 10.69 13.02 15.74
C LYS A 314 9.31 12.77 16.37
N VAL A 315 9.15 11.66 17.06
CA VAL A 315 7.90 11.30 17.72
C VAL A 315 7.72 12.16 18.97
N SER A 316 6.52 12.69 19.19
CA SER A 316 6.21 13.50 20.37
C SER A 316 6.41 12.72 21.68
N ALA A 317 6.60 13.41 22.79
CA ALA A 317 6.76 12.77 24.10
C ALA A 317 5.55 11.89 24.48
N ALA A 318 4.32 12.34 24.13
CA ALA A 318 3.08 11.58 24.37
C ALA A 318 3.00 10.31 23.52
N GLU A 319 3.42 10.38 22.25
CA GLU A 319 3.49 9.22 21.38
C GLU A 319 4.56 8.22 21.85
N ARG A 320 5.73 8.70 22.32
CA ARG A 320 6.76 7.85 22.93
C ARG A 320 6.26 7.17 24.20
N GLU A 321 5.51 7.88 25.01
CA GLU A 321 4.92 7.32 26.24
C GLU A 321 3.91 6.22 25.90
N ASN A 322 3.04 6.42 24.90
CA ASN A 322 2.11 5.39 24.43
C ASN A 322 2.86 4.18 23.84
N LEU A 323 3.93 4.40 23.09
CA LEU A 323 4.79 3.33 22.59
C LEU A 323 5.54 2.61 23.72
N SER A 324 5.97 3.32 24.77
CA SER A 324 6.67 2.74 25.92
C SER A 324 5.75 1.95 26.84
N ARG A 325 4.47 2.30 26.94
CA ARG A 325 3.46 1.53 27.69
C ARG A 325 3.21 0.15 27.09
N ASN A 326 3.59 -0.06 25.82
CA ASN A 326 3.50 -1.34 25.09
C ASN A 326 4.74 -2.22 25.25
N ILE A 327 5.64 -1.92 26.19
CA ILE A 327 6.90 -2.68 26.39
C ILE A 327 6.64 -4.13 26.80
N GLU A 328 5.53 -4.41 27.47
CA GLU A 328 5.13 -5.77 27.84
C GLU A 328 4.42 -6.54 26.72
N ASN A 329 4.06 -5.86 25.64
CA ASN A 329 3.39 -6.44 24.49
C ASN A 329 4.39 -6.66 23.36
N TYR A 330 4.31 -7.81 22.68
CA TYR A 330 5.10 -8.05 21.50
C TYR A 330 4.73 -7.04 20.41
N ARG A 331 5.64 -6.11 20.16
CA ARG A 331 5.44 -5.04 19.19
C ARG A 331 5.25 -5.57 17.79
N PHE A 332 4.49 -4.85 16.99
CA PHE A 332 4.28 -5.17 15.60
C PHE A 332 5.61 -5.20 14.83
N ASN A 333 5.93 -6.34 14.20
CA ASN A 333 7.20 -6.54 13.49
C ASN A 333 6.94 -7.13 12.10
N ALA A 334 6.58 -6.26 11.15
CA ALA A 334 6.33 -6.64 9.77
C ALA A 334 7.59 -7.15 9.03
N GLY A 335 8.78 -6.90 9.55
CA GLY A 335 10.05 -7.38 8.98
C GLY A 335 10.40 -8.81 9.35
N ASN A 336 9.71 -9.40 10.33
CA ASN A 336 9.97 -10.77 10.77
C ASN A 336 8.89 -11.73 10.28
N ARG A 337 9.31 -12.77 9.56
CA ARG A 337 8.41 -13.76 8.95
C ARG A 337 7.61 -14.55 9.98
N ASP A 338 8.29 -15.04 11.02
CA ASP A 338 7.63 -15.83 12.06
C ASP A 338 6.59 -15.02 12.82
N TYR A 339 6.87 -13.72 13.04
CA TYR A 339 5.91 -12.81 13.64
C TYR A 339 4.67 -12.67 12.76
N MET A 340 4.83 -12.32 11.48
CA MET A 340 3.68 -12.07 10.59
C MET A 340 2.86 -13.32 10.31
N GLU A 341 3.49 -14.48 10.13
CA GLU A 341 2.77 -15.76 10.01
C GLU A 341 1.95 -16.09 11.27
N THR A 342 2.53 -15.81 12.43
CA THR A 342 1.87 -16.04 13.74
C THR A 342 0.75 -15.01 13.95
N PHE A 343 0.97 -13.76 13.57
CA PHE A 343 -0.03 -12.69 13.59
C PHE A 343 -1.25 -13.06 12.72
N PHE A 344 -1.06 -13.39 11.47
CA PHE A 344 -2.16 -13.78 10.58
C PHE A 344 -2.88 -15.03 11.09
N LYS A 345 -2.16 -16.02 11.64
CA LYS A 345 -2.77 -17.24 12.19
C LYS A 345 -3.67 -16.95 13.38
N ASN A 346 -3.18 -16.20 14.36
CA ASN A 346 -3.85 -16.01 15.65
C ASN A 346 -4.84 -14.85 15.66
N ALA A 347 -4.52 -13.72 15.00
CA ALA A 347 -5.42 -12.59 14.92
C ALA A 347 -6.44 -12.76 13.77
N HIS A 348 -5.98 -12.78 12.52
CA HIS A 348 -6.87 -12.75 11.37
C HIS A 348 -7.64 -14.05 11.15
N ARG A 349 -6.96 -15.19 11.02
CA ARG A 349 -7.62 -16.49 10.72
C ARG A 349 -8.61 -16.93 11.77
N ARG A 350 -8.41 -16.55 13.02
CA ARG A 350 -9.35 -16.81 14.10
C ARG A 350 -10.66 -16.08 13.87
N ILE A 351 -10.59 -14.80 13.56
CA ILE A 351 -11.74 -13.91 13.34
C ILE A 351 -12.41 -14.23 11.99
N GLU A 352 -11.63 -14.49 10.93
CA GLU A 352 -12.17 -14.93 9.63
C GLU A 352 -13.00 -16.21 9.70
N LYS A 353 -12.66 -17.15 10.62
CA LYS A 353 -13.46 -18.34 10.86
C LYS A 353 -14.85 -18.04 11.43
N GLN A 354 -15.03 -16.89 12.03
CA GLN A 354 -16.31 -16.41 12.53
C GLN A 354 -17.18 -15.79 11.44
N GLY A 355 -16.64 -15.66 10.20
CA GLY A 355 -17.39 -15.21 9.03
C GLY A 355 -16.91 -13.91 8.41
N VAL A 356 -15.93 -13.22 8.97
CA VAL A 356 -15.37 -11.99 8.40
C VAL A 356 -14.81 -12.28 7.00
N ASP A 357 -15.18 -11.46 6.02
CA ASP A 357 -14.86 -11.70 4.61
C ASP A 357 -13.49 -11.18 4.19
N PHE A 358 -13.05 -10.04 4.73
CA PHE A 358 -11.72 -9.46 4.53
C PHE A 358 -11.43 -8.33 5.51
N TRP A 359 -10.22 -7.75 5.42
CA TRP A 359 -9.71 -6.72 6.31
C TRP A 359 -9.51 -5.39 5.57
N TRP A 360 -9.79 -4.30 6.27
CA TRP A 360 -9.41 -2.95 5.90
C TRP A 360 -8.16 -2.56 6.69
N LEU A 361 -6.99 -2.66 6.05
CA LEU A 361 -5.73 -2.20 6.63
C LEU A 361 -5.69 -0.67 6.61
N ASP A 362 -5.91 -0.07 7.75
CA ASP A 362 -5.92 1.38 7.96
C ASP A 362 -4.60 1.84 8.58
N TRP A 363 -3.54 1.80 7.78
CA TRP A 363 -2.18 2.11 8.24
C TRP A 363 -1.90 3.61 8.17
N GLN A 364 -1.67 4.27 9.33
CA GLN A 364 -1.37 5.70 9.47
C GLN A 364 -0.05 5.97 10.21
N GLN A 365 0.72 4.93 10.54
CA GLN A 365 1.84 4.99 11.49
C GLN A 365 3.21 5.13 10.83
N ASP A 366 3.30 5.42 9.52
CA ASP A 366 4.60 5.58 8.82
C ASP A 366 5.47 6.70 9.42
N ARG A 367 4.87 7.73 10.05
CA ARG A 367 5.60 8.78 10.76
C ARG A 367 6.30 8.28 12.02
N ILE A 368 5.77 7.20 12.64
CA ILE A 368 6.30 6.58 13.87
C ILE A 368 7.22 5.42 13.51
N TYR A 369 6.83 4.67 12.50
CA TYR A 369 7.56 3.52 11.97
C TYR A 369 7.89 3.76 10.49
N PRO A 370 8.87 4.62 10.18
CA PRO A 370 9.14 5.03 8.79
C PRO A 370 9.66 3.88 7.94
N HIS A 371 10.29 2.88 8.56
CA HIS A 371 10.86 1.74 7.85
C HIS A 371 10.50 0.42 8.52
N VAL A 372 10.28 -0.59 7.70
CA VAL A 372 10.17 -1.97 8.15
C VAL A 372 11.44 -2.35 8.89
N HIS A 373 11.30 -2.97 10.06
CA HIS A 373 12.43 -3.33 10.91
C HIS A 373 13.48 -4.15 10.14
N ASN A 374 14.74 -3.79 10.29
CA ASN A 374 15.88 -4.35 9.57
C ASN A 374 15.87 -4.20 8.03
N MET A 375 14.96 -3.38 7.46
CA MET A 375 14.87 -3.13 6.02
C MET A 375 14.89 -1.62 5.71
N PRO A 376 16.04 -0.95 5.86
CA PRO A 376 16.15 0.49 5.56
C PRO A 376 15.67 0.80 4.15
N GLY A 377 14.92 1.89 4.00
CA GLY A 377 14.38 2.33 2.71
C GLY A 377 13.07 1.64 2.29
N LEU A 378 12.55 0.68 3.06
CA LEU A 378 11.25 0.08 2.83
C LEU A 378 10.21 0.64 3.82
N LEU A 379 9.20 1.35 3.31
CA LEU A 379 8.04 1.77 4.09
C LEU A 379 7.17 0.56 4.46
N HIS A 380 6.43 0.67 5.57
CA HIS A 380 5.52 -0.40 6.00
C HIS A 380 4.36 -0.60 5.03
N LEU A 381 3.74 0.48 4.56
CA LEU A 381 2.50 0.42 3.79
C LEU A 381 2.60 -0.47 2.53
N PRO A 382 3.56 -0.30 1.60
CA PRO A 382 3.65 -1.18 0.42
C PRO A 382 3.95 -2.65 0.78
N TRP A 383 4.67 -2.88 1.87
CA TRP A 383 4.95 -4.24 2.34
C TRP A 383 3.73 -4.88 2.99
N LEU A 384 3.00 -4.16 3.82
CA LEU A 384 1.76 -4.63 4.43
C LEU A 384 0.67 -4.88 3.38
N ASN A 385 0.52 -4.00 2.38
CA ASN A 385 -0.39 -4.22 1.26
C ASN A 385 -0.09 -5.55 0.56
N HIS A 386 1.20 -5.83 0.31
CA HIS A 386 1.62 -7.12 -0.25
C HIS A 386 1.26 -8.30 0.66
N LEU A 387 1.59 -8.22 1.95
CA LEU A 387 1.33 -9.31 2.90
C LEU A 387 -0.17 -9.59 3.07
N TYR A 388 -1.00 -8.55 3.23
CA TYR A 388 -2.45 -8.69 3.37
C TYR A 388 -3.07 -9.26 2.10
N TYR A 389 -2.62 -8.77 0.94
CA TYR A 389 -3.06 -9.30 -0.35
C TYR A 389 -2.73 -10.78 -0.49
N GLU A 390 -1.49 -11.21 -0.23
CA GLU A 390 -1.07 -12.60 -0.31
C GLU A 390 -1.79 -13.46 0.74
N ASN A 391 -1.92 -12.96 1.97
CA ASN A 391 -2.60 -13.67 3.06
C ASN A 391 -4.10 -13.89 2.78
N SER A 392 -4.75 -12.97 2.06
CA SER A 392 -6.17 -13.06 1.73
C SER A 392 -6.50 -14.06 0.61
N LYS A 393 -5.49 -14.56 -0.11
CA LYS A 393 -5.67 -15.61 -1.12
C LYS A 393 -6.09 -16.91 -0.44
N SER A 394 -7.18 -17.51 -0.89
CA SER A 394 -7.64 -18.80 -0.40
C SER A 394 -8.39 -19.58 -1.46
N GLY A 395 -8.00 -20.80 -1.73
CA GLY A 395 -8.58 -21.61 -2.79
C GLY A 395 -8.51 -20.89 -4.15
N ASN A 396 -9.65 -20.68 -4.80
CA ASN A 396 -9.76 -19.97 -6.07
C ASN A 396 -10.05 -18.45 -5.91
N LYS A 397 -10.02 -17.92 -4.69
CA LYS A 397 -10.28 -16.50 -4.45
C LYS A 397 -9.02 -15.69 -4.75
N ARG A 398 -9.20 -14.61 -5.51
CA ARG A 398 -8.15 -13.61 -5.75
C ARG A 398 -7.76 -12.92 -4.45
N GLY A 399 -6.50 -12.47 -4.36
CA GLY A 399 -6.05 -11.65 -3.26
C GLY A 399 -6.84 -10.34 -3.17
N MET A 400 -6.90 -9.78 -1.99
CA MET A 400 -7.47 -8.47 -1.71
C MET A 400 -6.69 -7.79 -0.59
N SER A 401 -6.42 -6.52 -0.80
CA SER A 401 -5.99 -5.58 0.22
C SER A 401 -6.87 -4.34 0.06
N PHE A 402 -7.48 -3.86 1.12
CA PHE A 402 -8.12 -2.55 1.13
C PHE A 402 -7.34 -1.67 2.10
N SER A 403 -6.69 -0.65 1.57
CA SER A 403 -5.73 0.14 2.31
C SER A 403 -5.44 1.46 1.60
N ARG A 404 -4.47 2.21 2.10
CA ARG A 404 -3.90 3.37 1.40
C ARG A 404 -2.88 2.92 0.35
N TRP A 405 -2.62 3.76 -0.67
CA TRP A 405 -1.68 3.43 -1.73
C TRP A 405 -0.22 3.48 -1.25
N GLY A 406 0.50 2.40 -1.49
CA GLY A 406 1.86 2.18 -1.03
C GLY A 406 2.98 2.66 -1.97
N GLY A 407 2.67 3.29 -3.11
CA GLY A 407 3.69 3.76 -4.06
C GLY A 407 3.66 3.07 -5.42
N ILE A 408 4.54 3.51 -6.34
CA ILE A 408 4.64 2.92 -7.69
C ILE A 408 5.02 1.45 -7.57
N GLY A 409 4.25 0.58 -8.22
CA GLY A 409 4.38 -0.87 -8.10
C GLY A 409 3.32 -1.52 -7.22
N ASP A 410 2.64 -0.74 -6.39
CA ASP A 410 1.60 -1.27 -5.50
C ASP A 410 0.26 -1.54 -6.23
N HIS A 411 0.07 -1.03 -7.45
CA HIS A 411 -1.12 -1.22 -8.28
C HIS A 411 -1.59 -2.69 -8.43
N LYS A 412 -0.72 -3.65 -8.13
CA LYS A 412 -1.03 -5.10 -8.14
C LYS A 412 -1.73 -5.60 -6.87
N HIS A 413 -1.87 -4.75 -5.86
CA HIS A 413 -2.52 -5.08 -4.58
C HIS A 413 -3.78 -4.22 -4.36
N PRO A 414 -4.80 -4.32 -5.25
CA PRO A 414 -5.99 -3.49 -5.12
C PRO A 414 -6.80 -3.85 -3.87
N ALA A 415 -7.55 -2.93 -3.31
CA ALA A 415 -7.85 -1.58 -3.76
C ALA A 415 -7.48 -0.54 -2.68
N TYR A 416 -7.70 0.73 -3.00
CA TYR A 416 -7.23 1.83 -2.16
C TYR A 416 -8.38 2.76 -1.78
N PHE A 417 -8.20 3.47 -0.65
CA PHE A 417 -9.04 4.60 -0.27
C PHE A 417 -8.15 5.81 0.04
N SER A 418 -8.77 7.00 -0.01
CA SER A 418 -8.04 8.26 0.11
C SER A 418 -7.62 8.63 1.53
N GLY A 419 -8.15 7.97 2.55
CA GLY A 419 -7.93 8.36 3.95
C GLY A 419 -8.88 9.47 4.40
N ASP A 420 -8.56 10.09 5.54
CA ASP A 420 -9.40 10.97 6.34
C ASP A 420 -9.38 12.41 5.82
N ALA A 421 -9.98 12.65 4.66
CA ALA A 421 -10.08 13.97 4.04
C ALA A 421 -11.19 14.83 4.67
N ALA A 422 -11.04 16.17 4.58
CA ALA A 422 -12.08 17.07 5.04
C ALA A 422 -13.29 17.12 4.07
N THR A 423 -14.49 17.23 4.64
CA THR A 423 -15.70 17.52 3.87
C THR A 423 -15.61 18.89 3.18
N GLY A 424 -15.86 18.96 1.89
CA GLY A 424 -15.87 20.24 1.18
C GLY A 424 -15.77 20.13 -0.33
N TRP A 425 -16.21 21.17 -1.01
CA TRP A 425 -16.21 21.23 -2.47
C TRP A 425 -14.80 21.20 -3.08
N GLU A 426 -13.84 21.84 -2.44
CA GLU A 426 -12.44 21.86 -2.90
C GLU A 426 -11.80 20.48 -2.78
N THR A 427 -12.07 19.78 -1.68
CA THR A 427 -11.62 18.41 -1.47
C THR A 427 -12.22 17.47 -2.50
N LEU A 428 -13.55 17.55 -2.72
CA LEU A 428 -14.21 16.76 -3.77
C LEU A 428 -13.61 16.98 -5.15
N ALA A 429 -13.41 18.23 -5.54
CA ALA A 429 -12.79 18.57 -6.82
C ALA A 429 -11.35 18.00 -6.93
N PHE A 430 -10.61 18.03 -5.85
CA PHE A 430 -9.26 17.48 -5.80
C PHE A 430 -9.25 15.95 -5.87
N GLU A 431 -10.16 15.26 -5.18
CA GLU A 431 -10.27 13.80 -5.23
C GLU A 431 -10.60 13.28 -6.63
N ILE A 432 -11.44 13.98 -7.38
CA ILE A 432 -11.71 13.67 -8.80
C ILE A 432 -10.41 13.74 -9.62
N LYS A 433 -9.62 14.80 -9.43
CA LYS A 433 -8.33 14.98 -10.10
C LYS A 433 -7.34 13.88 -9.71
N MET A 434 -7.19 13.63 -8.42
CA MET A 434 -6.28 12.63 -7.88
C MET A 434 -6.63 11.22 -8.36
N THR A 435 -7.92 10.88 -8.37
CA THR A 435 -8.40 9.57 -8.84
C THR A 435 -8.14 9.39 -10.34
N ALA A 436 -8.38 10.44 -11.13
CA ALA A 436 -8.10 10.40 -12.57
C ALA A 436 -6.59 10.21 -12.85
N THR A 437 -5.72 10.92 -12.12
CA THR A 437 -4.26 10.80 -12.29
C THR A 437 -3.67 9.53 -11.69
N ALA A 438 -4.36 8.86 -10.76
CA ALA A 438 -3.98 7.53 -10.28
C ALA A 438 -3.92 6.50 -11.44
N GLY A 439 -4.73 6.68 -12.48
CA GLY A 439 -4.64 5.90 -13.70
C GLY A 439 -3.29 5.99 -14.41
N ASN A 440 -2.52 7.08 -14.23
CA ASN A 440 -1.19 7.27 -14.82
C ASN A 440 -0.11 6.33 -14.25
N ILE A 441 -0.43 5.64 -13.16
CA ILE A 441 0.45 4.65 -12.51
C ILE A 441 -0.21 3.26 -12.41
N GLY A 442 -1.33 3.05 -13.11
CA GLY A 442 -2.04 1.77 -13.12
C GLY A 442 -2.95 1.53 -11.90
N CYS A 443 -3.16 2.51 -11.04
CA CYS A 443 -4.07 2.41 -9.89
C CYS A 443 -5.50 2.81 -10.30
N PHE A 444 -6.36 1.83 -10.61
CA PHE A 444 -7.71 2.07 -11.12
C PHE A 444 -8.81 1.80 -10.09
N TRP A 445 -8.50 1.21 -8.94
CA TRP A 445 -9.47 0.78 -7.95
C TRP A 445 -9.35 1.65 -6.70
N TRP A 446 -10.04 2.79 -6.74
CA TRP A 446 -10.12 3.75 -5.65
C TRP A 446 -11.50 3.80 -5.04
N SER A 447 -11.54 4.04 -3.75
CA SER A 447 -12.69 4.48 -2.97
C SER A 447 -12.35 5.78 -2.26
N HIS A 448 -13.35 6.45 -1.74
CA HIS A 448 -13.21 7.67 -0.93
C HIS A 448 -14.21 7.60 0.21
N ASP A 449 -13.93 8.34 1.27
CA ASP A 449 -14.94 8.60 2.29
C ASP A 449 -15.96 9.57 1.71
N ILE A 450 -17.11 9.02 1.26
CA ILE A 450 -18.16 9.77 0.58
C ILE A 450 -18.72 10.84 1.52
N GLY A 451 -18.53 12.10 1.16
CA GLY A 451 -18.89 13.26 1.98
C GLY A 451 -17.73 13.79 2.82
N GLY A 452 -16.55 13.13 2.79
CA GLY A 452 -15.40 13.44 3.63
C GLY A 452 -15.48 12.82 5.02
N PHE A 453 -14.33 12.74 5.69
CA PHE A 453 -14.23 12.19 7.05
C PHE A 453 -14.40 13.28 8.13
N PHE A 454 -13.69 14.41 7.98
CA PHE A 454 -13.80 15.53 8.90
C PHE A 454 -14.76 16.57 8.35
N ASP A 455 -15.72 17.00 9.17
CA ASP A 455 -16.58 18.13 8.82
C ASP A 455 -16.01 19.43 9.44
N PRO A 456 -15.34 20.30 8.64
CA PRO A 456 -14.83 21.57 9.11
C PRO A 456 -15.96 22.60 9.36
N VAL A 457 -17.17 22.32 8.87
CA VAL A 457 -18.35 23.17 9.04
C VAL A 457 -19.47 22.36 9.65
N PRO A 458 -19.76 22.51 10.96
CA PRO A 458 -20.85 21.78 11.60
C PRO A 458 -22.18 21.94 10.86
N GLY A 459 -22.82 20.82 10.49
CA GLY A 459 -24.11 20.82 9.83
C GLY A 459 -24.12 20.25 8.42
N GLY A 460 -22.99 19.81 7.91
CA GLY A 460 -22.82 19.08 6.65
C GLY A 460 -23.42 19.79 5.43
N GLN A 461 -22.80 19.67 4.29
CA GLN A 461 -23.39 20.15 3.03
C GLN A 461 -24.10 18.99 2.33
N ALA A 462 -25.39 18.80 2.55
CA ALA A 462 -26.17 17.71 1.95
C ALA A 462 -25.98 17.65 0.42
N GLU A 463 -25.90 18.81 -0.25
CA GLU A 463 -25.61 18.86 -1.69
C GLU A 463 -24.20 18.35 -2.00
N CYS A 464 -23.19 18.73 -1.23
CA CYS A 464 -21.82 18.25 -1.40
C CYS A 464 -21.75 16.72 -1.26
N TYR A 465 -22.42 16.16 -0.26
CA TYR A 465 -22.53 14.71 -0.10
C TYR A 465 -23.15 14.03 -1.33
N VAL A 466 -24.28 14.56 -1.85
CA VAL A 466 -24.94 14.03 -3.06
C VAL A 466 -23.98 14.07 -4.27
N ARG A 467 -23.22 15.17 -4.43
CA ARG A 467 -22.24 15.27 -5.52
C ARG A 467 -21.07 14.31 -5.35
N TRP A 468 -20.70 14.05 -4.11
CA TRP A 468 -19.66 13.04 -3.81
C TRP A 468 -20.11 11.62 -4.19
N VAL A 469 -21.38 11.29 -3.93
CA VAL A 469 -21.97 10.00 -4.35
C VAL A 469 -21.97 9.85 -5.88
N GLN A 470 -22.26 10.94 -6.63
CA GLN A 470 -22.26 10.95 -8.09
C GLN A 470 -20.87 10.79 -8.71
#